data_317913b43c2bed1c1de00a4c09bac8d1
#
_entry.id   317913b43c2bed1c1de00a4c09bac8d1
#
_cell.length_a   1.000
_cell.length_b   1.000
_cell.length_c   1.000
_cell.angle_alpha   90.00
_cell.angle_beta   90.00
_cell.angle_gamma   90.00
#
_symmetry.space_group_name_H-M   'P 1'
#
loop_
_entity.id
_entity.type
_entity.pdbx_description
1 polymer ?
#
loop_
_entity_poly.entity_id
_entity_poly.type
_entity_poly.pdbx_seq_one_letter_code
_entity_poly.pdbx_strand_id
1 'polypeptide(L)'
;GAGTIMGLEAMKTLPSGFPKVMVSTIATSAKIGAYVEGNDILVMNSIVDISGVNRISRSVFRIAAGAVVGAVQAMSEHDTDSHKPCVAATMYGNTTEGVTAAKEWLEEHGYEVLVFHANGGGGRTMEKLIRAGKIDGVLDLTTTEWADNMCDGSACKGGPERLSAAAQCGVPQVVAPGALDQVNYGNRESIPAKYADHIVYGEGRSCLMRTNEDENRRMGEAIGEKLNGCVAPCVFVFPNKGYSKLDIEDGPFWLPEADRAFHDSFLHTLTNPLVTVE
;
A
#
# COMPACT_ATOMS: atom_id res chain seq x y z
N GLY A 1 -25.75 3.93 9.21
CA GLY A 1 -26.19 2.57 9.52
C GLY A 1 -25.96 1.57 8.39
N ALA A 2 -26.70 0.48 8.39
CA ALA A 2 -26.56 -0.60 7.39
C ALA A 2 -26.68 -0.11 5.93
N GLY A 3 -27.59 0.81 5.65
CA GLY A 3 -27.76 1.39 4.31
C GLY A 3 -26.51 2.10 3.77
N THR A 4 -25.70 2.72 4.63
CA THR A 4 -24.42 3.31 4.24
C THR A 4 -23.45 2.25 3.73
N ILE A 5 -23.32 1.14 4.47
CA ILE A 5 -22.41 0.05 4.09
C ILE A 5 -22.86 -0.58 2.76
N MET A 6 -24.15 -0.87 2.61
CA MET A 6 -24.70 -1.41 1.35
C MET A 6 -24.45 -0.45 0.17
N GLY A 7 -24.66 0.85 0.38
CA GLY A 7 -24.42 1.87 -0.66
C GLY A 7 -22.93 1.98 -1.03
N LEU A 8 -22.03 1.96 -0.06
CA LEU A 8 -20.59 1.98 -0.31
C LEU A 8 -20.13 0.73 -1.08
N GLU A 9 -20.63 -0.47 -0.71
CA GLU A 9 -20.32 -1.70 -1.44
C GLU A 9 -20.83 -1.66 -2.89
N ALA A 10 -22.03 -1.14 -3.12
CA ALA A 10 -22.55 -0.95 -4.47
C ALA A 10 -21.70 0.07 -5.27
N MET A 11 -21.24 1.16 -4.64
CA MET A 11 -20.41 2.17 -5.30
C MET A 11 -19.03 1.64 -5.70
N LYS A 12 -18.47 0.66 -4.99
CA LYS A 12 -17.20 0.01 -5.36
C LYS A 12 -17.25 -0.74 -6.68
N THR A 13 -18.44 -1.14 -7.15
CA THR A 13 -18.60 -1.84 -8.42
C THR A 13 -18.56 -0.89 -9.62
N LEU A 14 -18.64 0.42 -9.38
CA LEU A 14 -18.57 1.43 -10.42
C LEU A 14 -17.10 1.73 -10.76
N PRO A 15 -16.79 2.05 -12.03
CA PRO A 15 -15.40 2.34 -12.42
C PRO A 15 -14.84 3.57 -11.71
N SER A 16 -13.51 3.64 -11.61
CA SER A 16 -12.81 4.84 -11.15
C SER A 16 -13.14 6.03 -12.07
N GLY A 17 -13.25 7.23 -11.50
CA GLY A 17 -13.68 8.44 -12.20
C GLY A 17 -15.20 8.58 -12.34
N PHE A 18 -15.99 7.55 -12.10
CA PHE A 18 -17.45 7.68 -12.06
C PHE A 18 -17.86 8.40 -10.77
N PRO A 19 -18.73 9.45 -10.82
CA PRO A 19 -19.11 10.23 -9.65
C PRO A 19 -19.81 9.38 -8.58
N LYS A 20 -19.22 9.35 -7.39
CA LYS A 20 -19.70 8.58 -6.25
C LYS A 20 -19.80 9.48 -5.02
N VAL A 21 -21.00 9.80 -4.58
CA VAL A 21 -21.23 10.66 -3.40
C VAL A 21 -22.20 9.98 -2.45
N MET A 22 -21.78 9.81 -1.20
CA MET A 22 -22.56 9.23 -0.11
C MET A 22 -22.78 10.25 1.01
N VAL A 23 -24.02 10.58 1.33
CA VAL A 23 -24.35 11.29 2.57
C VAL A 23 -24.70 10.28 3.66
N SER A 24 -24.00 10.35 4.80
CA SER A 24 -24.11 9.32 5.84
C SER A 24 -24.09 9.91 7.25
N THR A 25 -24.91 9.36 8.12
CA THR A 25 -24.89 9.62 9.58
C THR A 25 -23.69 9.00 10.29
N ILE A 26 -23.01 8.05 9.65
CA ILE A 26 -21.82 7.38 10.20
C ILE A 26 -20.54 7.72 9.43
N ALA A 27 -20.56 8.81 8.64
CA ALA A 27 -19.41 9.23 7.81
C ALA A 27 -18.10 9.39 8.60
N THR A 28 -18.18 9.78 9.87
CA THR A 28 -17.03 9.97 10.78
C THR A 28 -16.62 8.71 11.56
N SER A 29 -17.31 7.58 11.33
CA SER A 29 -16.95 6.32 11.97
C SER A 29 -15.67 5.75 11.39
N ALA A 30 -14.76 5.24 12.24
CA ALA A 30 -13.55 4.57 11.82
C ALA A 30 -13.79 3.41 10.82
N LYS A 31 -14.98 2.79 10.86
CA LYS A 31 -15.38 1.73 9.94
C LYS A 31 -15.47 2.20 8.47
N ILE A 32 -15.79 3.46 8.23
CA ILE A 32 -15.95 4.00 6.88
C ILE A 32 -14.61 4.01 6.12
N GLY A 33 -13.50 4.26 6.80
CA GLY A 33 -12.16 4.23 6.20
C GLY A 33 -11.91 2.97 5.37
N ALA A 34 -12.21 1.81 5.93
CA ALA A 34 -12.02 0.52 5.26
C ALA A 34 -12.93 0.33 4.01
N TYR A 35 -14.06 1.03 3.94
CA TYR A 35 -14.97 0.96 2.78
C TYR A 35 -14.58 1.91 1.65
N VAL A 36 -13.94 3.03 1.97
CA VAL A 36 -13.53 4.03 0.95
C VAL A 36 -12.08 3.83 0.52
N GLU A 37 -11.31 3.05 1.25
CA GLU A 37 -9.91 2.76 0.92
C GLU A 37 -9.75 2.23 -0.51
N GLY A 38 -8.88 2.89 -1.29
CA GLY A 38 -8.65 2.55 -2.69
C GLY A 38 -9.86 2.74 -3.61
N ASN A 39 -10.81 3.62 -3.21
CA ASN A 39 -11.95 4.00 -4.03
C ASN A 39 -12.15 5.51 -3.97
N ASP A 40 -12.55 6.10 -5.07
CA ASP A 40 -12.81 7.53 -5.26
C ASP A 40 -14.24 7.92 -4.82
N ILE A 41 -14.64 7.54 -3.60
CA ILE A 41 -15.97 7.79 -3.05
C ILE A 41 -15.92 9.01 -2.11
N LEU A 42 -16.69 10.04 -2.43
CA LEU A 42 -16.88 11.18 -1.55
C LEU A 42 -17.94 10.87 -0.49
N VAL A 43 -17.51 10.82 0.78
CA VAL A 43 -18.42 10.57 1.91
C VAL A 43 -18.63 11.86 2.71
N MET A 44 -19.89 12.32 2.81
CA MET A 44 -20.28 13.53 3.49
C MET A 44 -21.07 13.21 4.76
N ASN A 45 -20.71 13.84 5.89
CA ASN A 45 -21.47 13.73 7.13
C ASN A 45 -22.82 14.46 7.02
N SER A 46 -23.91 13.78 7.37
CA SER A 46 -25.25 14.36 7.40
C SER A 46 -25.48 15.38 8.52
N ILE A 47 -24.55 15.46 9.50
CA ILE A 47 -24.61 16.29 10.72
C ILE A 47 -25.73 15.86 11.67
N VAL A 48 -26.93 15.68 11.14
CA VAL A 48 -28.13 15.22 11.87
C VAL A 48 -28.62 13.90 11.28
N ASP A 49 -29.45 13.19 12.01
CA ASP A 49 -30.06 11.98 11.48
C ASP A 49 -30.97 12.29 10.28
N ILE A 50 -31.02 11.37 9.32
CA ILE A 50 -31.82 11.51 8.10
C ILE A 50 -33.25 11.06 8.41
N SER A 51 -33.98 11.96 9.08
CA SER A 51 -35.40 11.81 9.40
C SER A 51 -36.15 13.02 8.87
N GLY A 52 -36.61 12.94 7.62
CA GLY A 52 -37.21 14.04 6.90
C GLY A 52 -36.26 15.17 6.50
N VAL A 53 -36.78 16.27 5.97
CA VAL A 53 -36.00 17.43 5.53
C VAL A 53 -36.16 18.60 6.50
N ASN A 54 -35.07 18.96 7.16
CA ASN A 54 -34.99 20.15 8.03
C ASN A 54 -33.99 21.17 7.47
N ARG A 55 -33.80 22.31 8.16
CA ARG A 55 -32.88 23.36 7.69
C ARG A 55 -31.42 22.89 7.51
N ILE A 56 -30.92 21.96 8.36
CA ILE A 56 -29.55 21.44 8.30
C ILE A 56 -29.43 20.40 7.19
N SER A 57 -30.30 19.39 7.17
CA SER A 57 -30.28 18.36 6.15
C SER A 57 -30.48 18.91 4.74
N ARG A 58 -31.31 19.95 4.59
CA ARG A 58 -31.51 20.68 3.33
C ARG A 58 -30.20 21.31 2.81
N SER A 59 -29.41 21.91 3.70
CA SER A 59 -28.10 22.46 3.34
C SER A 59 -27.14 21.39 2.91
N VAL A 60 -27.02 20.31 3.68
CA VAL A 60 -26.14 19.15 3.38
C VAL A 60 -26.52 18.52 2.03
N PHE A 61 -27.81 18.24 1.81
CA PHE A 61 -28.26 17.64 0.54
C PHE A 61 -28.04 18.55 -0.67
N ARG A 62 -28.16 19.86 -0.51
CA ARG A 62 -27.85 20.82 -1.58
C ARG A 62 -26.36 20.80 -1.94
N ILE A 63 -25.46 20.72 -0.93
CA ILE A 63 -24.02 20.61 -1.16
C ILE A 63 -23.69 19.29 -1.83
N ALA A 64 -24.26 18.17 -1.35
CA ALA A 64 -24.06 16.87 -1.95
C ALA A 64 -24.54 16.82 -3.41
N ALA A 65 -25.69 17.39 -3.71
CA ALA A 65 -26.20 17.50 -5.09
C ALA A 65 -25.25 18.32 -5.97
N GLY A 66 -24.73 19.43 -5.47
CA GLY A 66 -23.72 20.25 -6.17
C GLY A 66 -22.43 19.48 -6.43
N ALA A 67 -21.98 18.66 -5.47
CA ALA A 67 -20.80 17.80 -5.64
C ALA A 67 -21.01 16.75 -6.76
N VAL A 68 -22.19 16.13 -6.83
CA VAL A 68 -22.52 15.20 -7.93
C VAL A 68 -22.55 15.92 -9.26
N VAL A 69 -23.21 17.07 -9.35
CA VAL A 69 -23.31 17.85 -10.61
C VAL A 69 -21.91 18.27 -11.10
N GLY A 70 -21.07 18.80 -10.20
CA GLY A 70 -19.71 19.21 -10.54
C GLY A 70 -18.84 18.02 -10.99
N ALA A 71 -18.98 16.88 -10.32
CA ALA A 71 -18.24 15.67 -10.71
C ALA A 71 -18.68 15.12 -12.07
N VAL A 72 -19.99 15.16 -12.39
CA VAL A 72 -20.50 14.78 -13.72
C VAL A 72 -20.01 15.74 -14.81
N GLN A 73 -19.95 17.05 -14.52
CA GLN A 73 -19.41 18.03 -15.47
C GLN A 73 -17.92 17.78 -15.75
N ALA A 74 -17.13 17.51 -14.71
CA ALA A 74 -15.71 17.20 -14.85
C ALA A 74 -15.44 15.91 -15.67
N MET A 75 -16.33 14.92 -15.64
CA MET A 75 -16.21 13.72 -16.49
C MET A 75 -16.28 14.02 -18.00
N SER A 76 -16.93 15.12 -18.40
CA SER A 76 -17.07 15.49 -19.81
C SER A 76 -15.82 16.18 -20.37
N GLU A 77 -14.92 16.61 -19.51
CA GLU A 77 -13.62 17.12 -19.89
C GLU A 77 -12.71 15.93 -20.20
N HIS A 78 -12.53 15.63 -21.49
CA HIS A 78 -11.66 14.53 -21.92
C HIS A 78 -10.22 14.88 -21.63
N ASP A 79 -9.57 14.09 -20.80
CA ASP A 79 -8.10 14.08 -20.71
C ASP A 79 -7.55 13.65 -22.07
N THR A 80 -6.90 14.60 -22.75
CA THR A 80 -6.24 14.36 -24.04
C THR A 80 -4.82 13.81 -23.87
N ASP A 81 -4.47 13.38 -22.66
CA ASP A 81 -3.13 12.90 -22.36
C ASP A 81 -2.85 11.59 -23.11
N SER A 82 -1.75 11.61 -23.85
CA SER A 82 -1.19 10.42 -24.49
C SER A 82 -0.97 9.34 -23.43
N HIS A 83 -1.56 8.17 -23.62
CA HIS A 83 -1.37 7.02 -22.73
C HIS A 83 0.10 6.61 -22.69
N LYS A 84 0.81 7.12 -21.68
CA LYS A 84 2.14 6.60 -21.34
C LYS A 84 1.97 5.28 -20.60
N PRO A 85 2.89 4.32 -20.79
CA PRO A 85 2.90 3.12 -19.96
C PRO A 85 2.98 3.51 -18.48
N CYS A 86 2.11 2.91 -17.67
CA CYS A 86 1.94 3.27 -16.26
C CYS A 86 2.66 2.29 -15.35
N VAL A 87 3.59 2.79 -14.53
CA VAL A 87 4.34 2.02 -13.54
C VAL A 87 3.87 2.38 -12.14
N ALA A 88 3.47 1.37 -11.35
CA ALA A 88 3.18 1.53 -9.95
C ALA A 88 4.46 1.41 -9.12
N ALA A 89 4.74 2.36 -8.23
CA ALA A 89 5.88 2.31 -7.32
C ALA A 89 5.40 2.36 -5.87
N THR A 90 6.05 1.61 -4.96
CA THR A 90 5.77 1.67 -3.53
C THR A 90 6.82 2.50 -2.79
N MET A 91 6.38 3.30 -1.83
CA MET A 91 7.23 4.21 -1.06
C MET A 91 6.84 4.21 0.41
N TYR A 92 7.84 4.32 1.27
CA TYR A 92 7.68 4.64 2.70
C TYR A 92 8.72 5.70 3.10
N GLY A 93 8.53 6.38 4.24
CA GLY A 93 9.41 7.47 4.66
C GLY A 93 10.90 7.14 4.59
N ASN A 94 11.28 5.92 4.96
CA ASN A 94 12.67 5.46 5.03
C ASN A 94 13.24 4.98 3.68
N THR A 95 12.44 4.89 2.62
CA THR A 95 12.85 4.49 1.27
C THR A 95 12.65 5.61 0.24
N THR A 96 12.17 6.77 0.68
CA THR A 96 11.75 7.88 -0.18
C THR A 96 12.81 8.29 -1.21
N GLU A 97 14.06 8.41 -0.82
CA GLU A 97 15.14 8.91 -1.71
C GLU A 97 15.36 7.97 -2.90
N GLY A 98 15.47 6.66 -2.65
CA GLY A 98 15.68 5.68 -3.71
C GLY A 98 14.47 5.58 -4.66
N VAL A 99 13.26 5.59 -4.10
CA VAL A 99 12.02 5.54 -4.90
C VAL A 99 11.84 6.81 -5.72
N THR A 100 12.17 7.99 -5.16
CA THR A 100 12.11 9.27 -5.89
C THR A 100 13.08 9.29 -7.07
N ALA A 101 14.31 8.86 -6.86
CA ALA A 101 15.30 8.78 -7.95
C ALA A 101 14.87 7.83 -9.08
N ALA A 102 14.32 6.67 -8.71
CA ALA A 102 13.80 5.72 -9.68
C ALA A 102 12.57 6.25 -10.43
N LYS A 103 11.65 6.94 -9.73
CA LYS A 103 10.50 7.62 -10.34
C LYS A 103 10.94 8.66 -11.36
N GLU A 104 11.83 9.57 -10.98
CA GLU A 104 12.34 10.63 -11.86
C GLU A 104 12.97 10.03 -13.12
N TRP A 105 13.78 8.98 -12.98
CA TRP A 105 14.37 8.29 -14.11
C TRP A 105 13.30 7.69 -15.05
N LEU A 106 12.29 7.03 -14.51
CA LEU A 106 11.19 6.45 -15.31
C LEU A 106 10.40 7.54 -16.05
N GLU A 107 10.09 8.66 -15.38
CA GLU A 107 9.34 9.77 -15.98
C GLU A 107 10.13 10.43 -17.12
N GLU A 108 11.45 10.58 -16.98
CA GLU A 108 12.36 11.06 -18.05
C GLU A 108 12.40 10.09 -19.25
N HIS A 109 12.13 8.80 -19.02
CA HIS A 109 12.08 7.77 -20.07
C HIS A 109 10.68 7.51 -20.62
N GLY A 110 9.72 8.37 -20.32
CA GLY A 110 8.40 8.35 -20.96
C GLY A 110 7.35 7.51 -20.27
N TYR A 111 7.57 7.08 -19.04
CA TYR A 111 6.59 6.39 -18.22
C TYR A 111 5.77 7.37 -17.38
N GLU A 112 4.54 7.00 -17.05
CA GLU A 112 3.78 7.59 -15.95
C GLU A 112 4.05 6.77 -14.68
N VAL A 113 4.34 7.42 -13.54
CA VAL A 113 4.62 6.70 -12.30
C VAL A 113 3.62 7.05 -11.21
N LEU A 114 2.85 6.07 -10.78
CA LEU A 114 1.92 6.17 -9.65
C LEU A 114 2.60 5.69 -8.37
N VAL A 115 2.78 6.58 -7.41
CA VAL A 115 3.42 6.23 -6.13
C VAL A 115 2.37 5.89 -5.09
N PHE A 116 2.49 4.69 -4.50
CA PHE A 116 1.64 4.19 -3.43
C PHE A 116 2.40 4.19 -2.11
N HIS A 117 1.80 4.77 -1.08
CA HIS A 117 2.39 4.73 0.25
C HIS A 117 2.23 3.31 0.86
N ALA A 118 3.36 2.65 1.16
CA ALA A 118 3.39 1.29 1.70
C ALA A 118 2.94 1.25 3.18
N ASN A 119 1.68 1.62 3.42
CA ASN A 119 1.04 1.70 4.73
C ASN A 119 -0.15 0.74 4.87
N GLY A 120 -0.16 -0.34 4.11
CA GLY A 120 -1.27 -1.29 4.04
C GLY A 120 -2.33 -0.86 3.04
N GLY A 121 -2.91 0.32 3.20
CA GLY A 121 -3.92 0.87 2.29
C GLY A 121 -3.39 1.11 0.88
N GLY A 122 -2.21 1.70 0.78
CA GLY A 122 -1.57 1.96 -0.52
C GLY A 122 -1.22 0.68 -1.26
N GLY A 123 -0.61 -0.31 -0.58
CA GLY A 123 -0.31 -1.60 -1.19
C GLY A 123 -1.57 -2.32 -1.67
N ARG A 124 -2.63 -2.38 -0.86
CA ARG A 124 -3.92 -2.96 -1.28
C ARG A 124 -4.55 -2.23 -2.46
N THR A 125 -4.40 -0.90 -2.52
CA THR A 125 -4.89 -0.10 -3.66
C THR A 125 -4.11 -0.41 -4.92
N MET A 126 -2.79 -0.51 -4.83
CA MET A 126 -1.92 -0.92 -5.93
C MET A 126 -2.32 -2.29 -6.49
N GLU A 127 -2.47 -3.30 -5.61
CA GLU A 127 -2.91 -4.65 -6.01
C GLU A 127 -4.25 -4.64 -6.75
N LYS A 128 -5.22 -3.79 -6.32
CA LYS A 128 -6.50 -3.63 -7.03
C LYS A 128 -6.34 -3.04 -8.42
N LEU A 129 -5.53 -2.00 -8.58
CA LEU A 129 -5.31 -1.34 -9.87
C LEU A 129 -4.58 -2.25 -10.85
N ILE A 130 -3.64 -3.07 -10.38
CA ILE A 130 -2.99 -4.12 -11.18
C ILE A 130 -4.04 -5.11 -11.69
N ARG A 131 -4.90 -5.66 -10.80
CA ARG A 131 -5.97 -6.59 -11.20
C ARG A 131 -7.00 -5.95 -12.15
N ALA A 132 -7.19 -4.64 -12.07
CA ALA A 132 -8.06 -3.89 -12.96
C ALA A 132 -7.41 -3.55 -14.33
N GLY A 133 -6.17 -3.99 -14.58
CA GLY A 133 -5.45 -3.74 -15.83
C GLY A 133 -5.10 -2.27 -16.04
N LYS A 134 -4.86 -1.51 -14.96
CA LYS A 134 -4.51 -0.09 -14.99
C LYS A 134 -3.01 0.16 -14.84
N ILE A 135 -2.21 -0.87 -14.63
CA ILE A 135 -0.78 -0.81 -14.37
C ILE A 135 -0.07 -1.74 -15.37
N ASP A 136 0.91 -1.19 -16.07
CA ASP A 136 1.70 -1.90 -17.09
C ASP A 136 3.01 -2.49 -16.53
N GLY A 137 3.51 -1.96 -15.42
CA GLY A 137 4.71 -2.43 -14.73
C GLY A 137 4.70 -2.08 -13.24
N VAL A 138 5.46 -2.80 -12.43
CA VAL A 138 5.52 -2.57 -10.99
C VAL A 138 6.96 -2.39 -10.52
N LEU A 139 7.20 -1.36 -9.74
CA LEU A 139 8.44 -1.08 -9.02
C LEU A 139 8.17 -1.14 -7.52
N ASP A 140 8.12 -2.35 -6.97
CA ASP A 140 7.76 -2.61 -5.58
C ASP A 140 9.01 -2.58 -4.67
N LEU A 141 9.60 -1.39 -4.54
CA LEU A 141 10.83 -1.20 -3.78
C LEU A 141 10.62 -1.19 -2.26
N THR A 142 9.37 -1.08 -1.80
CA THR A 142 9.06 -0.95 -0.37
C THR A 142 8.03 -1.99 0.05
N THR A 143 8.49 -2.99 0.77
CA THR A 143 7.69 -4.15 1.16
C THR A 143 7.48 -4.28 2.68
N THR A 144 7.65 -3.18 3.44
CA THR A 144 7.49 -3.12 4.92
C THR A 144 6.17 -3.72 5.41
N GLU A 145 5.14 -3.70 4.59
CA GLU A 145 3.82 -4.28 4.87
C GLU A 145 3.88 -5.79 5.18
N TRP A 146 4.90 -6.50 4.67
CA TRP A 146 5.15 -7.90 4.99
C TRP A 146 5.67 -8.08 6.41
N ALA A 147 6.54 -7.19 6.89
CA ALA A 147 6.98 -7.20 8.29
C ALA A 147 5.78 -6.98 9.24
N ASP A 148 4.92 -6.02 8.92
CA ASP A 148 3.70 -5.79 9.70
C ASP A 148 2.72 -6.98 9.66
N ASN A 149 2.59 -7.65 8.52
CA ASN A 149 1.74 -8.85 8.42
C ASN A 149 2.24 -9.98 9.31
N MET A 150 3.54 -10.23 9.35
CA MET A 150 4.15 -11.40 9.98
C MET A 150 4.51 -11.19 11.45
N CYS A 151 4.75 -9.94 11.85
CA CYS A 151 5.16 -9.58 13.21
C CYS A 151 4.11 -8.77 13.96
N ASP A 152 2.82 -8.96 13.64
CA ASP A 152 1.70 -8.32 14.33
C ASP A 152 1.73 -6.79 14.33
N GLY A 153 2.38 -6.17 13.34
CA GLY A 153 2.37 -4.72 13.19
C GLY A 153 0.96 -4.15 13.22
N SER A 154 0.78 -2.97 13.76
CA SER A 154 -0.55 -2.39 13.94
C SER A 154 -0.91 -1.31 12.92
N ALA A 155 0.08 -0.80 12.17
CA ALA A 155 -0.09 0.40 11.36
C ALA A 155 -0.11 0.15 9.85
N CYS A 156 0.64 -0.84 9.34
CA CYS A 156 0.90 -0.94 7.90
C CYS A 156 0.60 -2.32 7.28
N LYS A 157 -0.30 -3.11 7.83
CA LYS A 157 -0.62 -4.45 7.27
C LYS A 157 -1.17 -4.37 5.84
N GLY A 158 -0.45 -4.95 4.88
CA GLY A 158 -0.87 -5.05 3.48
C GLY A 158 -1.88 -6.17 3.20
N GLY A 159 -1.99 -7.12 4.12
CA GLY A 159 -2.84 -8.30 3.97
C GLY A 159 -2.21 -9.43 3.15
N PRO A 160 -2.90 -10.59 3.01
CA PRO A 160 -2.36 -11.79 2.39
C PRO A 160 -2.16 -11.67 0.87
N GLU A 161 -2.86 -10.74 0.22
CA GLU A 161 -2.78 -10.53 -1.24
C GLU A 161 -1.58 -9.68 -1.68
N ARG A 162 -0.82 -9.13 -0.76
CA ARG A 162 0.35 -8.31 -1.05
C ARG A 162 1.41 -9.10 -1.83
N LEU A 163 1.98 -8.54 -2.90
CA LEU A 163 2.85 -9.18 -3.90
C LEU A 163 2.18 -10.28 -4.75
N SER A 164 0.84 -10.26 -4.87
CA SER A 164 0.14 -11.30 -5.62
C SER A 164 -0.36 -10.85 -6.99
N ALA A 165 -0.83 -9.60 -7.13
CA ALA A 165 -1.51 -9.18 -8.36
C ALA A 165 -0.58 -9.14 -9.57
N ALA A 166 0.60 -8.54 -9.46
CA ALA A 166 1.56 -8.49 -10.57
C ALA A 166 1.96 -9.90 -11.01
N ALA A 167 2.28 -10.77 -10.04
CA ALA A 167 2.63 -12.16 -10.30
C ALA A 167 1.52 -12.91 -11.06
N GLN A 168 0.25 -12.77 -10.63
CA GLN A 168 -0.90 -13.49 -11.19
C GLN A 168 -1.45 -12.90 -12.50
N CYS A 169 -1.36 -11.57 -12.65
CA CYS A 169 -1.90 -10.87 -13.83
C CYS A 169 -0.89 -10.75 -14.98
N GLY A 170 0.33 -11.27 -14.82
CA GLY A 170 1.33 -11.22 -15.88
C GLY A 170 1.94 -9.83 -16.07
N VAL A 171 1.97 -8.99 -15.02
CA VAL A 171 2.59 -7.67 -15.07
C VAL A 171 4.06 -7.81 -14.67
N PRO A 172 5.01 -7.32 -15.49
CA PRO A 172 6.43 -7.35 -15.12
C PRO A 172 6.69 -6.50 -13.89
N GLN A 173 7.60 -6.98 -13.03
CA GLN A 173 7.85 -6.30 -11.76
C GLN A 173 9.31 -6.34 -11.35
N VAL A 174 9.72 -5.28 -10.65
CA VAL A 174 10.95 -5.22 -9.85
C VAL A 174 10.54 -5.16 -8.39
N VAL A 175 11.10 -6.01 -7.56
CA VAL A 175 10.80 -6.10 -6.13
C VAL A 175 12.07 -5.93 -5.31
N ALA A 176 11.99 -5.22 -4.19
CA ALA A 176 13.09 -5.12 -3.23
C ALA A 176 12.59 -5.21 -1.79
N PRO A 177 13.44 -5.62 -0.83
CA PRO A 177 13.07 -5.76 0.58
C PRO A 177 13.10 -4.42 1.34
N GLY A 178 12.82 -3.30 0.65
CA GLY A 178 12.89 -1.99 1.28
C GLY A 178 11.98 -1.88 2.50
N ALA A 179 12.57 -1.44 3.60
CA ALA A 179 11.95 -1.29 4.91
C ALA A 179 11.33 -2.58 5.50
N LEU A 180 11.83 -3.77 5.12
CA LEU A 180 11.52 -5.04 5.81
C LEU A 180 12.24 -5.17 7.16
N ASP A 181 13.27 -4.36 7.38
CA ASP A 181 13.99 -4.22 8.65
C ASP A 181 13.09 -3.74 9.80
N GLN A 182 11.88 -3.24 9.51
CA GLN A 182 11.02 -2.61 10.51
C GLN A 182 9.57 -3.09 10.48
N VAL A 183 8.99 -3.20 11.67
CA VAL A 183 7.55 -3.37 11.92
C VAL A 183 6.97 -2.07 12.46
N ASN A 184 5.82 -1.65 11.97
CA ASN A 184 5.22 -0.36 12.28
C ASN A 184 4.13 -0.49 13.34
N TYR A 185 4.32 0.19 14.48
CA TYR A 185 3.35 0.27 15.57
C TYR A 185 2.91 1.72 15.79
N GLY A 186 1.66 1.88 16.23
CA GLY A 186 1.11 3.20 16.53
C GLY A 186 1.74 3.86 17.76
N ASN A 187 2.13 3.05 18.75
CA ASN A 187 2.84 3.47 19.95
C ASN A 187 3.59 2.30 20.57
N ARG A 188 4.45 2.57 21.56
CA ARG A 188 5.29 1.55 22.19
C ARG A 188 4.47 0.51 22.97
N GLU A 189 3.35 0.91 23.58
CA GLU A 189 2.46 0.03 24.34
C GLU A 189 1.71 -0.96 23.45
N SER A 190 1.62 -0.68 22.14
CA SER A 190 0.99 -1.60 21.17
C SER A 190 1.91 -2.72 20.70
N ILE A 191 3.19 -2.70 21.05
CA ILE A 191 4.15 -3.77 20.74
C ILE A 191 3.83 -4.98 21.62
N PRO A 192 3.56 -6.16 21.05
CA PRO A 192 3.29 -7.37 21.82
C PRO A 192 4.46 -7.75 22.75
N ALA A 193 4.15 -8.23 23.95
CA ALA A 193 5.17 -8.58 24.96
C ALA A 193 6.22 -9.61 24.49
N LYS A 194 5.88 -10.45 23.51
CA LYS A 194 6.82 -11.41 22.90
C LYS A 194 7.99 -10.76 22.17
N TYR A 195 7.89 -9.46 21.86
CA TYR A 195 8.94 -8.67 21.19
C TYR A 195 9.66 -7.71 22.15
N ALA A 196 9.58 -7.92 23.47
CA ALA A 196 10.15 -7.03 24.47
C ALA A 196 11.66 -6.82 24.32
N ASP A 197 12.38 -7.81 23.80
CA ASP A 197 13.84 -7.79 23.62
C ASP A 197 14.28 -7.21 22.27
N HIS A 198 13.35 -6.80 21.41
CA HIS A 198 13.67 -6.22 20.10
C HIS A 198 14.11 -4.76 20.23
N ILE A 199 14.95 -4.33 19.28
CA ILE A 199 15.32 -2.92 19.14
C ILE A 199 14.10 -2.13 18.70
N VAL A 200 13.77 -1.08 19.42
CA VAL A 200 12.65 -0.18 19.12
C VAL A 200 13.15 1.24 18.95
N TYR A 201 12.77 1.85 17.84
CA TYR A 201 13.10 3.23 17.48
C TYR A 201 11.84 4.09 17.38
N GLY A 202 11.93 5.33 17.82
CA GLY A 202 10.82 6.27 17.80
C GLY A 202 9.99 6.26 19.10
N GLU A 203 9.21 7.32 19.26
CA GLU A 203 8.35 7.56 20.43
C GLU A 203 6.99 8.13 20.00
N GLY A 204 6.02 8.09 20.91
CA GLY A 204 4.71 8.68 20.70
C GLY A 204 3.83 7.89 19.73
N ARG A 205 3.45 8.50 18.61
CA ARG A 205 2.48 7.92 17.66
C ARG A 205 3.10 7.10 16.54
N SER A 206 4.40 6.89 16.55
CA SER A 206 5.09 6.11 15.54
C SER A 206 6.29 5.41 16.19
N CYS A 207 6.16 4.12 16.42
CA CYS A 207 7.21 3.25 16.91
C CYS A 207 7.54 2.21 15.85
N LEU A 208 8.82 2.01 15.61
CA LEU A 208 9.35 1.03 14.69
C LEU A 208 10.12 -0.02 15.50
N MET A 209 9.87 -1.28 15.24
CA MET A 209 10.57 -2.40 15.85
C MET A 209 11.44 -3.08 14.81
N ARG A 210 12.74 -3.28 15.09
CA ARG A 210 13.65 -4.02 14.20
C ARG A 210 13.26 -5.50 14.13
N THR A 211 13.13 -6.04 12.96
CA THR A 211 12.96 -7.48 12.72
C THR A 211 14.28 -8.23 12.96
N ASN A 212 14.23 -9.38 13.60
CA ASN A 212 15.40 -10.21 13.89
C ASN A 212 15.67 -11.25 12.78
N GLU A 213 16.70 -12.11 12.97
CA GLU A 213 17.08 -13.14 12.01
C GLU A 213 15.97 -14.16 11.71
N ASP A 214 15.22 -14.62 12.72
CA ASP A 214 14.15 -15.60 12.52
C ASP A 214 12.97 -15.01 11.74
N GLU A 215 12.61 -13.77 12.05
CA GLU A 215 11.56 -13.02 11.36
C GLU A 215 11.95 -12.75 9.91
N ASN A 216 13.19 -12.33 9.65
CA ASN A 216 13.72 -12.10 8.32
C ASN A 216 13.78 -13.41 7.51
N ARG A 217 14.25 -14.51 8.10
CA ARG A 217 14.22 -15.83 7.46
C ARG A 217 12.81 -16.21 7.02
N ARG A 218 11.83 -16.07 7.89
CA ARG A 218 10.42 -16.38 7.59
C ARG A 218 9.83 -15.45 6.51
N MET A 219 10.22 -14.19 6.49
CA MET A 219 9.81 -13.25 5.43
C MET A 219 10.44 -13.63 4.08
N GLY A 220 11.71 -14.04 4.06
CA GLY A 220 12.39 -14.53 2.86
C GLY A 220 11.70 -15.77 2.27
N GLU A 221 11.36 -16.74 3.11
CA GLU A 221 10.54 -17.90 2.72
C GLU A 221 9.20 -17.48 2.11
N ALA A 222 8.43 -16.65 2.82
CA ALA A 222 7.10 -16.24 2.40
C ALA A 222 7.09 -15.42 1.10
N ILE A 223 8.04 -14.50 0.92
CA ILE A 223 8.16 -13.69 -0.30
C ILE A 223 8.66 -14.55 -1.46
N GLY A 224 9.62 -15.46 -1.22
CA GLY A 224 10.07 -16.42 -2.22
C GLY A 224 8.94 -17.31 -2.72
N GLU A 225 8.09 -17.84 -1.83
CA GLU A 225 6.90 -18.60 -2.19
C GLU A 225 5.90 -17.77 -3.03
N LYS A 226 5.68 -16.50 -2.67
CA LYS A 226 4.82 -15.59 -3.45
C LYS A 226 5.34 -15.39 -4.87
N LEU A 227 6.63 -15.11 -5.02
CA LEU A 227 7.24 -14.83 -6.32
C LEU A 227 7.40 -16.10 -7.18
N ASN A 228 7.37 -17.28 -6.59
CA ASN A 228 7.26 -18.53 -7.36
C ASN A 228 5.97 -18.60 -8.18
N GLY A 229 4.96 -17.82 -7.84
CA GLY A 229 3.72 -17.67 -8.62
C GLY A 229 3.80 -16.72 -9.82
N CYS A 230 4.93 -16.09 -10.09
CA CYS A 230 5.08 -15.16 -11.21
C CYS A 230 4.88 -15.85 -12.56
N VAL A 231 4.02 -15.25 -13.40
CA VAL A 231 3.79 -15.68 -14.80
C VAL A 231 4.37 -14.68 -15.82
N ALA A 232 5.04 -13.61 -15.33
CA ALA A 232 5.79 -12.63 -16.13
C ALA A 232 7.18 -12.39 -15.49
N PRO A 233 8.11 -11.75 -16.22
CA PRO A 233 9.44 -11.46 -15.69
C PRO A 233 9.36 -10.68 -14.38
N CYS A 234 10.15 -11.12 -13.40
CA CYS A 234 10.34 -10.44 -12.12
C CYS A 234 11.83 -10.32 -11.84
N VAL A 235 12.27 -9.16 -11.37
CA VAL A 235 13.62 -8.97 -10.85
C VAL A 235 13.52 -8.69 -9.37
N PHE A 236 14.20 -9.48 -8.55
CA PHE A 236 14.36 -9.19 -7.13
C PHE A 236 15.73 -8.56 -6.88
N VAL A 237 15.74 -7.35 -6.31
CA VAL A 237 16.97 -6.58 -6.09
C VAL A 237 17.31 -6.56 -4.60
N PHE A 238 18.52 -6.97 -4.24
CA PHE A 238 19.04 -6.87 -2.88
C PHE A 238 19.90 -5.63 -2.70
N PRO A 239 19.48 -4.65 -1.86
CA PRO A 239 20.32 -3.52 -1.51
C PRO A 239 21.48 -4.00 -0.62
N ASN A 240 22.74 -3.69 -0.99
CA ASN A 240 23.93 -4.13 -0.25
C ASN A 240 24.29 -3.25 0.95
N LYS A 241 23.52 -2.21 1.25
CA LYS A 241 23.79 -1.24 2.33
C LYS A 241 22.65 -1.10 3.31
N GLY A 242 21.83 -2.17 3.43
CA GLY A 242 20.67 -2.21 4.29
C GLY A 242 19.35 -1.89 3.57
N TYR A 243 18.23 -2.13 4.23
CA TYR A 243 16.90 -2.09 3.64
C TYR A 243 16.16 -0.75 3.84
N SER A 244 16.66 0.12 4.72
CA SER A 244 16.07 1.44 4.99
C SER A 244 17.12 2.44 5.47
N LYS A 245 16.70 3.69 5.67
CA LYS A 245 17.56 4.72 6.29
C LYS A 245 17.98 4.40 7.73
N LEU A 246 17.27 3.52 8.42
CA LEU A 246 17.61 3.10 9.79
C LEU A 246 18.56 1.89 9.79
N ASP A 247 18.53 1.11 8.74
CA ASP A 247 19.32 -0.11 8.52
C ASP A 247 20.51 0.18 7.60
N ILE A 248 21.34 1.10 8.03
CA ILE A 248 22.62 1.45 7.40
C ILE A 248 23.74 1.26 8.43
N GLU A 249 24.99 1.16 7.98
CA GLU A 249 26.14 1.08 8.88
C GLU A 249 26.08 2.22 9.91
N ASP A 250 26.28 1.87 11.19
CA ASP A 250 26.10 2.77 12.34
C ASP A 250 24.64 3.25 12.59
N GLY A 251 23.68 2.78 11.82
CA GLY A 251 22.26 3.08 12.04
C GLY A 251 21.64 2.28 13.17
N PRO A 252 20.51 2.74 13.74
CA PRO A 252 19.87 2.11 14.90
C PRO A 252 19.33 0.70 14.63
N PHE A 253 19.12 0.34 13.36
CA PHE A 253 18.61 -0.97 12.92
C PHE A 253 19.65 -1.80 12.18
N TRP A 254 20.91 -1.35 12.14
CA TRP A 254 21.98 -2.10 11.48
C TRP A 254 22.15 -3.50 12.06
N LEU A 255 21.74 -4.51 11.30
CA LEU A 255 21.75 -5.91 11.72
C LEU A 255 21.97 -6.82 10.48
N PRO A 256 23.19 -6.82 9.90
CA PRO A 256 23.49 -7.52 8.65
C PRO A 256 23.21 -9.02 8.68
N GLU A 257 23.26 -9.65 9.85
CA GLU A 257 22.90 -11.06 10.03
C GLU A 257 21.42 -11.33 9.77
N ALA A 258 20.54 -10.41 10.15
CA ALA A 258 19.10 -10.52 9.86
C ALA A 258 18.83 -10.35 8.35
N ASP A 259 19.49 -9.39 7.70
CA ASP A 259 19.37 -9.18 6.26
C ASP A 259 19.88 -10.38 5.48
N ARG A 260 20.98 -10.99 5.94
CA ARG A 260 21.50 -12.22 5.36
C ARG A 260 20.55 -13.40 5.55
N ALA A 261 19.91 -13.51 6.70
CA ALA A 261 18.91 -14.56 6.96
C ALA A 261 17.71 -14.45 5.99
N PHE A 262 17.28 -13.23 5.67
CA PHE A 262 16.28 -13.00 4.62
C PHE A 262 16.80 -13.45 3.24
N HIS A 263 17.97 -12.95 2.84
CA HIS A 263 18.58 -13.27 1.54
C HIS A 263 18.72 -14.78 1.33
N ASP A 264 19.31 -15.50 2.30
CA ASP A 264 19.60 -16.92 2.17
C ASP A 264 18.32 -17.76 2.11
N SER A 265 17.31 -17.42 2.93
CA SER A 265 16.03 -18.12 2.92
C SER A 265 15.22 -17.84 1.65
N PHE A 266 15.25 -16.61 1.15
CA PHE A 266 14.62 -16.24 -0.10
C PHE A 266 15.22 -17.04 -1.27
N LEU A 267 16.55 -17.07 -1.41
CA LEU A 267 17.23 -17.82 -2.46
C LEU A 267 16.98 -19.33 -2.36
N HIS A 268 16.90 -19.86 -1.13
CA HIS A 268 16.60 -21.28 -0.92
C HIS A 268 15.18 -21.65 -1.36
N THR A 269 14.24 -20.74 -1.19
CA THR A 269 12.80 -20.94 -1.48
C THR A 269 12.46 -20.67 -2.94
N LEU A 270 13.19 -19.75 -3.58
CA LEU A 270 12.90 -19.33 -4.94
C LEU A 270 13.24 -20.43 -5.95
N THR A 271 12.25 -20.82 -6.76
CA THR A 271 12.39 -21.87 -7.78
C THR A 271 11.92 -21.45 -9.18
N ASN A 272 11.24 -20.32 -9.29
CA ASN A 272 10.67 -19.87 -10.56
C ASN A 272 11.75 -19.22 -11.45
N PRO A 273 12.02 -19.75 -12.66
CA PRO A 273 13.04 -19.22 -13.57
C PRO A 273 12.69 -17.85 -14.18
N LEU A 274 11.47 -17.38 -14.05
CA LEU A 274 11.06 -16.02 -14.45
C LEU A 274 11.49 -14.95 -13.44
N VAL A 275 11.97 -15.36 -12.26
CA VAL A 275 12.46 -14.45 -11.22
C VAL A 275 13.97 -14.47 -11.23
N THR A 276 14.59 -13.38 -11.63
CA THR A 276 16.03 -13.16 -11.54
C THR A 276 16.38 -12.38 -10.27
N VAL A 277 17.57 -12.57 -9.76
CA VAL A 277 18.05 -11.93 -8.54
C VAL A 277 19.30 -11.12 -8.85
N GLU A 278 19.34 -9.87 -8.38
CA GLU A 278 20.45 -8.93 -8.57
C GLU A 278 20.87 -8.27 -7.24
#